data_a22027f0a07199d8519adc894e030a7d
#
_entry.id   a22027f0a07199d8519adc894e030a7d
#
_cell.length_a   1.000
_cell.length_b   1.000
_cell.length_c   1.000
_cell.angle_alpha   90.00
_cell.angle_beta   90.00
_cell.angle_gamma   90.00
#
_symmetry.space_group_name_H-M   'P 1'
#
loop_
_entity.id
_entity.type
_entity.pdbx_description
1 polymer ?
#
loop_
_entity_poly.entity_id
_entity_poly.type
_entity_poly.pdbx_seq_one_letter_code
_entity_poly.pdbx_strand_id
1 'polypeptide(L)'
;MTLVLPTDYHALPQIEKNRVKWVPIPQAEKQDIRPIRIGIMNIMPLGEQYEFNLLLPLGLSILQIEPVWIRLESHRYKTWEPGHLDDHYVSYAEAIKDSPLDGLIITGAPVEHLKFEEVDYWNEFTEIAKHAREHTPSTLGICWGAFALAYLEGISKVDFKQKLFGVFELNNLVQDHDIMGAMDDMFLSPQSRMAGMAD
;
A
#
# COMPACT_ATOMS: atom_id res chain seq x y z
N MET A 1 -17.96 -8.56 -2.76
CA MET A 1 -17.00 -7.45 -2.77
C MET A 1 -17.36 -6.55 -1.61
N THR A 2 -16.56 -6.55 -0.55
CA THR A 2 -17.00 -5.87 0.68
C THR A 2 -15.79 -5.52 1.52
N LEU A 3 -15.65 -4.23 1.85
CA LEU A 3 -14.69 -3.77 2.84
C LEU A 3 -15.24 -4.00 4.25
N VAL A 4 -14.39 -4.33 5.19
CA VAL A 4 -14.73 -4.38 6.63
C VAL A 4 -14.16 -3.13 7.28
N LEU A 5 -15.02 -2.26 7.78
CA LEU A 5 -14.63 -0.94 8.28
C LEU A 5 -15.33 -0.60 9.59
N PRO A 6 -14.75 0.30 10.41
CA PRO A 6 -15.46 0.90 11.55
C PRO A 6 -16.71 1.65 11.08
N THR A 7 -17.74 1.72 11.93
CA THR A 7 -19.01 2.43 11.61
C THR A 7 -18.87 3.94 11.54
N ASP A 8 -17.83 4.47 12.11
CA ASP A 8 -17.48 5.90 12.17
C ASP A 8 -16.29 6.26 11.27
N TYR A 9 -15.92 5.36 10.37
CA TYR A 9 -14.77 5.60 9.48
C TYR A 9 -15.04 6.81 8.57
N HIS A 10 -14.13 7.77 8.57
CA HIS A 10 -14.30 9.08 7.94
C HIS A 10 -14.59 9.04 6.42
N ALA A 11 -14.07 8.04 5.71
CA ALA A 11 -14.25 7.91 4.26
C ALA A 11 -15.53 7.18 3.84
N LEU A 12 -16.40 6.73 4.78
CA LEU A 12 -17.64 6.03 4.45
C LEU A 12 -18.54 6.78 3.45
N PRO A 13 -18.74 8.10 3.56
CA PRO A 13 -19.57 8.83 2.59
C PRO A 13 -19.02 8.72 1.15
N GLN A 14 -17.70 8.71 1.02
CA GLN A 14 -17.05 8.59 -0.29
C GLN A 14 -17.11 7.15 -0.81
N ILE A 15 -16.96 6.15 0.05
CA ILE A 15 -17.10 4.73 -0.26
C ILE A 15 -18.51 4.44 -0.77
N GLU A 16 -19.55 4.89 -0.07
CA GLU A 16 -20.96 4.72 -0.45
C GLU A 16 -21.31 5.44 -1.74
N LYS A 17 -20.86 6.68 -1.92
CA LYS A 17 -21.02 7.45 -3.16
C LYS A 17 -20.48 6.70 -4.37
N ASN A 18 -19.37 5.99 -4.20
CA ASN A 18 -18.74 5.19 -5.26
C ASN A 18 -19.29 3.74 -5.33
N ARG A 19 -20.36 3.44 -4.59
CA ARG A 19 -21.05 2.14 -4.60
C ARG A 19 -20.15 0.97 -4.18
N VAL A 20 -19.10 1.22 -3.43
CA VAL A 20 -18.30 0.17 -2.81
C VAL A 20 -19.07 -0.35 -1.60
N LYS A 21 -19.23 -1.66 -1.54
CA LYS A 21 -19.93 -2.30 -0.42
C LYS A 21 -19.00 -2.41 0.79
N TRP A 22 -19.58 -2.22 1.96
CA TRP A 22 -18.87 -2.39 3.22
C TRP A 22 -19.77 -3.03 4.29
N VAL A 23 -19.15 -3.60 5.31
CA VAL A 23 -19.82 -4.11 6.52
C VAL A 23 -19.05 -3.64 7.75
N PRO A 24 -19.73 -3.40 8.86
CA PRO A 24 -19.07 -3.05 10.12
C PRO A 24 -18.30 -4.24 10.69
N ILE A 25 -17.16 -3.97 11.36
CA ILE A 25 -16.31 -4.97 12.00
C ILE A 25 -17.12 -5.97 12.85
N PRO A 26 -18.06 -5.55 13.76
CA PRO A 26 -18.82 -6.51 14.56
C PRO A 26 -19.75 -7.44 13.77
N GLN A 27 -20.07 -7.09 12.52
CA GLN A 27 -20.83 -7.96 11.63
C GLN A 27 -19.90 -8.97 10.95
N ALA A 28 -18.71 -8.56 10.53
CA ALA A 28 -17.72 -9.44 9.93
C ALA A 28 -17.23 -10.51 10.90
N GLU A 29 -17.05 -10.18 12.18
CA GLU A 29 -16.63 -11.12 13.25
C GLU A 29 -17.64 -12.26 13.50
N LYS A 30 -18.90 -12.08 13.12
CA LYS A 30 -19.94 -13.13 13.27
C LYS A 30 -20.02 -14.10 12.11
N GLN A 31 -19.19 -13.94 11.11
CA GLN A 31 -19.17 -14.79 9.91
C GLN A 31 -18.28 -15.99 10.10
N ASP A 32 -18.62 -17.11 9.44
CA ASP A 32 -17.84 -18.34 9.51
C ASP A 32 -16.46 -18.24 8.83
N ILE A 33 -16.33 -17.31 7.87
CA ILE A 33 -15.09 -17.07 7.14
C ILE A 33 -14.59 -15.67 7.50
N ARG A 34 -13.38 -15.60 8.06
CA ARG A 34 -12.76 -14.32 8.37
C ARG A 34 -12.43 -13.52 7.11
N PRO A 35 -12.45 -12.18 7.18
CA PRO A 35 -11.94 -11.33 6.11
C PRO A 35 -10.44 -11.56 5.85
N ILE A 36 -10.01 -11.22 4.65
CA ILE A 36 -8.58 -11.10 4.31
C ILE A 36 -8.06 -9.81 4.93
N ARG A 37 -7.04 -9.89 5.77
CA ARG A 37 -6.42 -8.77 6.45
C ARG A 37 -5.27 -8.21 5.62
N ILE A 38 -5.46 -6.99 5.10
CA ILE A 38 -4.45 -6.29 4.31
C ILE A 38 -3.88 -5.12 5.12
N GLY A 39 -2.62 -5.25 5.53
CA GLY A 39 -1.88 -4.15 6.13
C GLY A 39 -1.60 -3.07 5.07
N ILE A 40 -1.83 -1.82 5.43
CA ILE A 40 -1.53 -0.68 4.55
C ILE A 40 -0.61 0.27 5.31
N MET A 41 0.69 0.19 5.02
CA MET A 41 1.69 1.11 5.53
C MET A 41 1.62 2.40 4.70
N ASN A 42 0.91 3.40 5.22
CA ASN A 42 0.69 4.65 4.53
C ASN A 42 1.69 5.73 5.00
N ILE A 43 2.68 6.01 4.15
CA ILE A 43 3.75 6.99 4.42
C ILE A 43 3.53 8.30 3.65
N MET A 44 2.41 8.42 2.92
CA MET A 44 2.11 9.60 2.10
C MET A 44 1.87 10.85 2.97
N PRO A 45 2.35 12.03 2.55
CA PRO A 45 1.88 13.28 3.13
C PRO A 45 0.38 13.43 2.88
N LEU A 46 -0.35 14.06 3.81
CA LEU A 46 -1.82 14.16 3.75
C LEU A 46 -2.49 12.80 3.54
N GLY A 47 -1.98 11.78 4.23
CA GLY A 47 -2.28 10.37 3.95
C GLY A 47 -3.76 10.02 4.05
N GLU A 48 -4.53 10.65 4.93
CA GLU A 48 -5.98 10.48 5.05
C GLU A 48 -6.73 10.73 3.75
N GLN A 49 -6.24 11.67 2.90
CA GLN A 49 -6.84 11.96 1.59
C GLN A 49 -6.60 10.83 0.58
N TYR A 50 -5.57 10.03 0.79
CA TYR A 50 -5.23 8.90 -0.08
C TYR A 50 -5.89 7.59 0.36
N GLU A 51 -6.40 7.50 1.57
CA GLU A 51 -7.00 6.26 2.10
C GLU A 51 -8.11 5.73 1.19
N PHE A 52 -9.01 6.61 0.75
CA PHE A 52 -10.06 6.21 -0.18
C PHE A 52 -9.51 5.63 -1.49
N ASN A 53 -8.44 6.22 -2.03
CA ASN A 53 -7.82 5.75 -3.28
C ASN A 53 -7.18 4.36 -3.13
N LEU A 54 -6.72 4.02 -1.92
CA LEU A 54 -6.21 2.68 -1.60
C LEU A 54 -7.35 1.68 -1.33
N LEU A 55 -8.42 2.13 -0.69
CA LEU A 55 -9.59 1.30 -0.39
C LEU A 55 -10.43 0.97 -1.62
N LEU A 56 -10.52 1.89 -2.60
CA LEU A 56 -11.36 1.70 -3.78
C LEU A 56 -11.01 0.41 -4.55
N PRO A 57 -9.75 0.17 -4.96
CA PRO A 57 -9.40 -1.08 -5.64
C PRO A 57 -9.57 -2.31 -4.75
N LEU A 58 -9.28 -2.22 -3.46
CA LEU A 58 -9.52 -3.32 -2.51
C LEU A 58 -11.00 -3.66 -2.39
N GLY A 59 -11.88 -2.66 -2.41
CA GLY A 59 -13.32 -2.83 -2.40
C GLY A 59 -13.89 -3.48 -3.67
N LEU A 60 -13.11 -3.62 -4.74
CA LEU A 60 -13.46 -4.36 -5.95
C LEU A 60 -13.13 -5.86 -5.85
N SER A 61 -12.43 -6.29 -4.80
CA SER A 61 -12.14 -7.71 -4.56
C SER A 61 -13.43 -8.53 -4.44
N ILE A 62 -13.39 -9.77 -4.91
CA ILE A 62 -14.49 -10.74 -4.72
C ILE A 62 -14.57 -11.26 -3.28
N LEU A 63 -13.51 -11.09 -2.49
CA LEU A 63 -13.43 -11.49 -1.09
C LEU A 63 -13.63 -10.28 -0.18
N GLN A 64 -13.96 -10.54 1.07
CA GLN A 64 -13.98 -9.48 2.09
C GLN A 64 -12.57 -9.07 2.47
N ILE A 65 -12.34 -7.77 2.51
CA ILE A 65 -11.04 -7.18 2.87
C ILE A 65 -11.22 -6.34 4.14
N GLU A 66 -10.40 -6.65 5.14
CA GLU A 66 -10.19 -5.84 6.33
C GLU A 66 -8.88 -5.05 6.15
N PRO A 67 -8.93 -3.75 5.86
CA PRO A 67 -7.76 -2.92 5.81
C PRO A 67 -7.25 -2.65 7.23
N VAL A 68 -5.96 -2.86 7.45
CA VAL A 68 -5.27 -2.55 8.72
C VAL A 68 -4.29 -1.42 8.45
N TRP A 69 -4.61 -0.22 8.91
CA TRP A 69 -3.77 0.96 8.71
C TRP A 69 -2.55 0.92 9.61
N ILE A 70 -1.37 1.02 9.00
CA ILE A 70 -0.08 0.89 9.69
C ILE A 70 0.71 2.18 9.56
N ARG A 71 1.18 2.71 10.69
CA ARG A 71 2.13 3.82 10.76
C ARG A 71 3.53 3.32 11.12
N LEU A 72 4.53 4.04 10.65
CA LEU A 72 5.91 3.90 11.12
C LEU A 72 6.09 4.74 12.38
N GLU A 73 6.63 4.16 13.44
CA GLU A 73 6.83 4.85 14.72
C GLU A 73 7.97 5.87 14.67
N SER A 74 8.98 5.61 13.85
CA SER A 74 10.13 6.51 13.63
C SER A 74 9.84 7.64 12.64
N HIS A 75 8.70 7.63 11.92
CA HIS A 75 8.33 8.65 10.96
C HIS A 75 7.53 9.80 11.59
N ARG A 76 7.82 11.03 11.19
CA ARG A 76 7.07 12.23 11.62
C ARG A 76 6.04 12.62 10.57
N TYR A 77 4.80 12.37 10.86
CA TYR A 77 3.63 12.67 10.00
C TYR A 77 3.19 14.14 10.14
N LYS A 78 3.97 15.09 9.59
CA LYS A 78 3.81 16.54 9.80
C LYS A 78 2.57 17.15 9.15
N THR A 79 2.00 16.50 8.15
CA THR A 79 0.94 17.04 7.29
C THR A 79 -0.41 16.37 7.52
N TRP A 80 -0.50 15.55 8.55
CA TRP A 80 -1.71 14.82 8.90
C TRP A 80 -2.57 15.61 9.90
N GLU A 81 -3.88 15.40 9.86
CA GLU A 81 -4.77 15.99 10.82
C GLU A 81 -4.49 15.44 12.23
N PRO A 82 -4.50 16.32 13.25
CA PRO A 82 -4.28 15.89 14.63
C PRO A 82 -5.29 14.82 15.07
N GLY A 83 -4.81 13.75 15.65
CA GLY A 83 -5.64 12.65 16.15
C GLY A 83 -5.92 11.55 15.13
N HIS A 84 -5.92 11.82 13.82
CA HIS A 84 -6.26 10.84 12.80
C HIS A 84 -5.37 9.58 12.87
N LEU A 85 -4.07 9.76 13.08
CA LEU A 85 -3.14 8.63 13.25
C LEU A 85 -3.43 7.81 14.49
N ASP A 86 -3.75 8.46 15.60
CA ASP A 86 -4.00 7.78 16.88
C ASP A 86 -5.34 7.04 16.86
N ASP A 87 -6.32 7.55 16.11
CA ASP A 87 -7.66 6.96 16.03
C ASP A 87 -7.73 5.78 15.04
N HIS A 88 -6.90 5.78 13.98
CA HIS A 88 -7.06 4.86 12.85
C HIS A 88 -5.83 4.00 12.55
N TYR A 89 -4.64 4.37 13.02
CA TYR A 89 -3.39 3.70 12.68
C TYR A 89 -2.75 3.00 13.87
N VAL A 90 -2.23 1.83 13.62
CA VAL A 90 -1.46 1.05 14.62
C VAL A 90 -0.02 0.88 14.17
N SER A 91 0.88 0.53 15.07
CA SER A 91 2.23 0.09 14.70
C SER A 91 2.17 -1.27 13.97
N TYR A 92 3.22 -1.60 13.23
CA TYR A 92 3.30 -2.92 12.58
C TYR A 92 3.22 -4.07 13.59
N ALA A 93 3.88 -3.92 14.73
CA ALA A 93 3.86 -4.93 15.79
C ALA A 93 2.45 -5.16 16.35
N GLU A 94 1.68 -4.09 16.54
CA GLU A 94 0.27 -4.19 16.96
C GLU A 94 -0.60 -4.83 15.89
N ALA A 95 -0.37 -4.49 14.61
CA ALA A 95 -1.14 -5.04 13.49
C ALA A 95 -1.06 -6.57 13.38
N ILE A 96 0.09 -7.15 13.75
CA ILE A 96 0.34 -8.61 13.65
C ILE A 96 0.20 -9.36 14.98
N LYS A 97 -0.06 -8.67 16.09
CA LYS A 97 -0.05 -9.22 17.44
C LYS A 97 -1.02 -10.39 17.62
N ASP A 98 -2.26 -10.21 17.21
CA ASP A 98 -3.35 -11.15 17.46
C ASP A 98 -3.67 -12.01 16.23
N SER A 99 -3.29 -11.57 15.06
CA SER A 99 -3.56 -12.25 13.78
C SER A 99 -2.56 -11.81 12.71
N PRO A 100 -2.07 -12.74 11.87
CA PRO A 100 -1.17 -12.37 10.77
C PRO A 100 -1.88 -11.51 9.73
N LEU A 101 -1.10 -10.80 8.93
CA LEU A 101 -1.56 -10.15 7.71
C LEU A 101 -1.53 -11.15 6.54
N ASP A 102 -2.55 -11.10 5.71
CA ASP A 102 -2.62 -11.89 4.47
C ASP A 102 -1.94 -11.15 3.30
N GLY A 103 -1.71 -9.86 3.45
CA GLY A 103 -0.95 -9.03 2.52
C GLY A 103 -0.52 -7.72 3.15
N LEU A 104 0.53 -7.09 2.58
CA LEU A 104 1.03 -5.80 3.01
C LEU A 104 1.17 -4.87 1.80
N ILE A 105 0.56 -3.69 1.86
CA ILE A 105 0.74 -2.63 0.90
C ILE A 105 1.61 -1.54 1.54
N ILE A 106 2.67 -1.14 0.84
CA ILE A 106 3.57 -0.06 1.25
C ILE A 106 3.44 1.07 0.25
N THR A 107 3.03 2.24 0.72
CA THR A 107 2.79 3.40 -0.15
C THR A 107 4.07 4.11 -0.56
N GLY A 108 3.92 5.13 -1.40
CA GLY A 108 4.98 6.06 -1.74
C GLY A 108 5.31 7.02 -0.60
N ALA A 109 6.43 7.73 -0.77
CA ALA A 109 6.85 8.84 0.05
C ALA A 109 7.61 9.84 -0.83
N PRO A 110 7.51 11.16 -0.58
CA PRO A 110 8.17 12.19 -1.40
C PRO A 110 9.64 12.38 -0.99
N VAL A 111 10.40 11.30 -1.01
CA VAL A 111 11.82 11.23 -0.61
C VAL A 111 12.70 10.69 -1.74
N GLU A 112 12.25 10.83 -2.99
CA GLU A 112 12.93 10.30 -4.18
C GLU A 112 14.35 10.82 -4.38
N HIS A 113 14.68 11.98 -3.81
CA HIS A 113 15.99 12.62 -3.89
C HIS A 113 16.97 12.15 -2.80
N LEU A 114 16.51 11.42 -1.79
CA LEU A 114 17.33 10.87 -0.74
C LEU A 114 17.83 9.47 -1.11
N LYS A 115 18.98 9.10 -0.57
CA LYS A 115 19.37 7.69 -0.49
C LYS A 115 18.49 6.98 0.52
N PHE A 116 18.30 5.67 0.36
CA PHE A 116 17.43 4.93 1.26
C PHE A 116 17.90 5.02 2.71
N GLU A 117 19.18 4.92 2.96
CA GLU A 117 19.78 4.96 4.29
C GLU A 117 19.72 6.35 4.95
N GLU A 118 19.44 7.40 4.18
CA GLU A 118 19.26 8.78 4.67
C GLU A 118 17.81 9.07 5.11
N VAL A 119 16.90 8.14 4.84
CA VAL A 119 15.49 8.28 5.23
C VAL A 119 15.33 7.92 6.70
N ASP A 120 14.76 8.81 7.51
CA ASP A 120 14.66 8.69 8.97
C ASP A 120 14.10 7.34 9.44
N TYR A 121 13.13 6.79 8.73
CA TYR A 121 12.46 5.53 9.07
C TYR A 121 13.04 4.30 8.33
N TRP A 122 14.18 4.41 7.69
CA TRP A 122 14.76 3.30 6.90
C TRP A 122 15.01 2.02 7.69
N ASN A 123 15.53 2.14 8.88
CA ASN A 123 15.83 0.97 9.73
C ASN A 123 14.54 0.22 10.12
N GLU A 124 13.53 0.94 10.61
CA GLU A 124 12.22 0.36 10.95
C GLU A 124 11.57 -0.29 9.72
N PHE A 125 11.55 0.43 8.59
CA PHE A 125 11.05 -0.10 7.33
C PHE A 125 11.75 -1.41 6.94
N THR A 126 13.07 -1.47 7.05
CA THR A 126 13.87 -2.65 6.68
C THR A 126 13.52 -3.85 7.56
N GLU A 127 13.35 -3.65 8.85
CA GLU A 127 12.93 -4.71 9.79
C GLU A 127 11.54 -5.22 9.46
N ILE A 128 10.59 -4.32 9.20
CA ILE A 128 9.23 -4.68 8.80
C ILE A 128 9.23 -5.44 7.47
N ALA A 129 9.97 -4.96 6.47
CA ALA A 129 10.05 -5.60 5.16
C ALA A 129 10.63 -7.02 5.25
N LYS A 130 11.67 -7.22 6.05
CA LYS A 130 12.25 -8.55 6.32
C LYS A 130 11.24 -9.48 6.99
N HIS A 131 10.57 -9.00 8.04
CA HIS A 131 9.54 -9.79 8.73
C HIS A 131 8.38 -10.14 7.78
N ALA A 132 7.88 -9.17 7.02
CA ALA A 132 6.80 -9.37 6.05
C ALA A 132 7.17 -10.40 4.97
N ARG A 133 8.42 -10.39 4.50
CA ARG A 133 8.91 -11.39 3.53
C ARG A 133 8.77 -12.83 4.03
N GLU A 134 8.95 -13.05 5.31
CA GLU A 134 8.90 -14.39 5.92
C GLU A 134 7.50 -14.81 6.38
N HIS A 135 6.65 -13.84 6.74
CA HIS A 135 5.40 -14.09 7.46
C HIS A 135 4.14 -13.57 6.76
N THR A 136 4.28 -12.82 5.66
CA THR A 136 3.15 -12.28 4.90
C THR A 136 3.15 -12.87 3.49
N PRO A 137 2.05 -13.48 3.04
CA PRO A 137 1.98 -14.17 1.73
C PRO A 137 2.34 -13.27 0.54
N SER A 138 2.04 -11.97 0.60
CA SER A 138 2.34 -11.03 -0.48
C SER A 138 2.60 -9.62 0.05
N THR A 139 3.57 -8.94 -0.56
CA THR A 139 3.88 -7.53 -0.27
C THR A 139 3.88 -6.74 -1.57
N LEU A 140 3.11 -5.66 -1.61
CA LEU A 140 3.02 -4.73 -2.75
C LEU A 140 3.64 -3.38 -2.38
N GLY A 141 4.67 -2.98 -3.10
CA GLY A 141 5.21 -1.62 -3.02
C GLY A 141 4.60 -0.70 -4.07
N ILE A 142 4.27 0.52 -3.69
CA ILE A 142 3.80 1.58 -4.58
C ILE A 142 4.80 2.72 -4.57
N CYS A 143 5.27 3.18 -5.74
CA CYS A 143 6.19 4.30 -5.89
C CYS A 143 7.48 4.09 -5.07
N TRP A 144 7.75 4.92 -4.05
CA TRP A 144 8.92 4.76 -3.18
C TRP A 144 8.95 3.38 -2.50
N GLY A 145 7.81 2.87 -2.05
CA GLY A 145 7.73 1.54 -1.44
C GLY A 145 8.20 0.43 -2.40
N ALA A 146 7.88 0.55 -3.70
CA ALA A 146 8.36 -0.40 -4.70
C ALA A 146 9.89 -0.30 -4.90
N PHE A 147 10.43 0.91 -4.97
CA PHE A 147 11.88 1.11 -5.06
C PHE A 147 12.62 0.59 -3.82
N ALA A 148 12.07 0.82 -2.63
CA ALA A 148 12.65 0.38 -1.37
C ALA A 148 12.68 -1.16 -1.28
N LEU A 149 11.61 -1.84 -1.64
CA LEU A 149 11.58 -3.31 -1.71
C LEU A 149 12.58 -3.85 -2.75
N ALA A 150 12.61 -3.25 -3.95
CA ALA A 150 13.57 -3.64 -4.99
C ALA A 150 15.04 -3.45 -4.53
N TYR A 151 15.30 -2.35 -3.83
CA TYR A 151 16.63 -2.08 -3.27
C TYR A 151 17.06 -3.15 -2.26
N LEU A 152 16.15 -3.62 -1.41
CA LEU A 152 16.43 -4.73 -0.48
C LEU A 152 16.72 -6.06 -1.20
N GLU A 153 16.22 -6.23 -2.42
CA GLU A 153 16.54 -7.36 -3.32
C GLU A 153 17.79 -7.13 -4.19
N GLY A 154 18.53 -6.04 -3.97
CA GLY A 154 19.75 -5.72 -4.68
C GLY A 154 19.53 -5.00 -6.03
N ILE A 155 18.33 -4.57 -6.35
CA ILE A 155 18.02 -3.81 -7.57
C ILE A 155 18.17 -2.32 -7.28
N SER A 156 19.07 -1.65 -7.98
CA SER A 156 19.39 -0.25 -7.75
C SER A 156 18.35 0.70 -8.34
N LYS A 157 18.09 1.80 -7.65
CA LYS A 157 17.35 2.95 -8.18
C LYS A 157 18.23 3.72 -9.14
N VAL A 158 17.67 4.15 -10.27
CA VAL A 158 18.32 5.02 -11.26
C VAL A 158 17.58 6.35 -11.33
N ASP A 159 18.29 7.44 -11.05
CA ASP A 159 17.72 8.78 -11.15
C ASP A 159 17.80 9.29 -12.60
N PHE A 160 16.71 9.86 -13.09
CA PHE A 160 16.66 10.41 -14.44
C PHE A 160 17.16 11.86 -14.46
N LYS A 161 17.85 12.23 -15.53
CA LYS A 161 18.31 13.61 -15.74
C LYS A 161 17.17 14.61 -15.92
N GLN A 162 16.02 14.12 -16.40
CA GLN A 162 14.79 14.89 -16.57
C GLN A 162 13.58 14.01 -16.29
N LYS A 163 12.48 14.62 -15.90
CA LYS A 163 11.24 13.93 -15.57
C LYS A 163 10.71 13.15 -16.78
N LEU A 164 10.48 11.86 -16.59
CA LEU A 164 9.71 11.04 -17.53
C LEU A 164 8.23 11.37 -17.30
N PHE A 165 7.62 12.05 -18.28
CA PHE A 165 6.23 12.49 -18.19
C PHE A 165 5.49 12.24 -19.51
N GLY A 166 4.40 11.49 -19.44
CA GLY A 166 3.60 11.16 -20.62
C GLY A 166 2.82 9.86 -20.46
N VAL A 167 2.21 9.43 -21.55
CA VAL A 167 1.59 8.09 -21.67
C VAL A 167 2.45 7.29 -22.62
N PHE A 168 2.93 6.14 -22.15
CA PHE A 168 3.86 5.29 -22.87
C PHE A 168 3.23 3.93 -23.15
N GLU A 169 3.56 3.38 -24.29
CA GLU A 169 3.23 2.02 -24.67
C GLU A 169 4.21 1.07 -23.97
N LEU A 170 3.67 0.09 -23.27
CA LEU A 170 4.42 -0.98 -22.61
C LEU A 170 3.99 -2.33 -23.17
N ASN A 171 4.96 -3.26 -23.28
CA ASN A 171 4.71 -4.62 -23.67
C ASN A 171 4.74 -5.56 -22.47
N ASN A 172 3.79 -6.47 -22.40
CA ASN A 172 3.77 -7.56 -21.45
C ASN A 172 4.76 -8.63 -21.91
N LEU A 173 5.92 -8.71 -21.28
CA LEU A 173 6.99 -9.65 -21.65
C LEU A 173 6.76 -11.07 -21.11
N VAL A 174 5.88 -11.24 -20.12
CA VAL A 174 5.61 -12.52 -19.45
C VAL A 174 4.11 -12.78 -19.40
N GLN A 175 3.57 -13.37 -20.46
CA GLN A 175 2.13 -13.54 -20.65
C GLN A 175 1.48 -14.55 -19.72
N ASP A 176 2.25 -15.47 -19.17
CA ASP A 176 1.80 -16.50 -18.21
C ASP A 176 2.13 -16.14 -16.75
N HIS A 177 2.47 -14.88 -16.47
CA HIS A 177 2.73 -14.40 -15.11
C HIS A 177 1.44 -14.29 -14.30
N ASP A 178 1.41 -14.78 -13.08
CA ASP A 178 0.23 -14.85 -12.20
C ASP A 178 -0.52 -13.51 -12.05
N ILE A 179 0.22 -12.39 -12.02
CA ILE A 179 -0.35 -11.04 -11.87
C ILE A 179 -0.59 -10.38 -13.23
N MET A 180 0.37 -10.51 -14.17
CA MET A 180 0.38 -9.78 -15.43
C MET A 180 -0.28 -10.56 -16.57
N GLY A 181 -0.50 -11.87 -16.43
CA GLY A 181 -1.01 -12.73 -17.49
C GLY A 181 -2.44 -12.40 -17.96
N ALA A 182 -3.21 -11.66 -17.15
CA ALA A 182 -4.54 -11.18 -17.55
C ALA A 182 -4.51 -9.81 -18.27
N MET A 183 -3.33 -9.20 -18.42
CA MET A 183 -3.18 -7.93 -19.14
C MET A 183 -2.99 -8.18 -20.64
N ASP A 184 -3.38 -7.19 -21.44
CA ASP A 184 -3.11 -7.19 -22.88
C ASP A 184 -1.59 -7.29 -23.14
N ASP A 185 -1.22 -7.87 -24.28
CA ASP A 185 0.18 -7.96 -24.73
C ASP A 185 0.86 -6.59 -24.78
N MET A 186 0.08 -5.56 -25.06
CA MET A 186 0.50 -4.18 -25.15
C MET A 186 -0.53 -3.28 -24.48
N PHE A 187 -0.09 -2.41 -23.61
CA PHE A 187 -0.96 -1.48 -22.89
C PHE A 187 -0.34 -0.10 -22.70
N LEU A 188 -1.19 0.89 -22.50
CA LEU A 188 -0.74 2.27 -22.25
C LEU A 188 -0.59 2.53 -20.76
N SER A 189 0.56 3.08 -20.37
CA SER A 189 0.85 3.42 -18.97
C SER A 189 1.21 4.90 -18.82
N PRO A 190 0.46 5.67 -18.02
CA PRO A 190 0.83 7.03 -17.67
C PRO A 190 2.05 7.00 -16.73
N GLN A 191 3.04 7.83 -17.06
CA GLN A 191 4.27 7.95 -16.28
C GLN A 191 4.48 9.41 -15.84
N SER A 192 4.88 9.61 -14.59
CA SER A 192 5.23 10.92 -14.02
C SER A 192 6.29 10.71 -12.94
N ARG A 193 7.54 10.44 -13.33
CA ARG A 193 8.60 10.03 -12.41
C ARG A 193 9.96 10.60 -12.74
N MET A 194 10.79 10.77 -11.71
CA MET A 194 12.18 11.21 -11.78
C MET A 194 13.18 10.06 -11.66
N ALA A 195 12.70 8.85 -11.38
CA ALA A 195 13.54 7.66 -11.17
C ALA A 195 12.92 6.42 -11.80
N GLY A 196 13.75 5.40 -11.98
CA GLY A 196 13.41 4.04 -12.38
C GLY A 196 14.21 3.01 -11.59
N MET A 197 14.02 1.74 -11.91
CA MET A 197 14.88 0.66 -11.48
C MET A 197 15.94 0.38 -12.54
N ALA A 198 17.12 -0.07 -12.13
CA ALA A 198 18.12 -0.58 -13.06
C ALA A 198 17.62 -1.89 -13.72
N ASP A 199 18.01 -2.08 -14.97
CA ASP A 199 17.78 -3.33 -15.71
C ASP A 199 18.67 -4.47 -15.17
#